data_c91abb010150b60d885b8af4a5e4dceb
#
_entry.id   c91abb010150b60d885b8af4a5e4dceb
#
_cell.length_a   1.000
_cell.length_b   1.000
_cell.length_c   1.000
_cell.angle_alpha   90.00
_cell.angle_beta   90.00
_cell.angle_gamma   90.00
#
_symmetry.space_group_name_H-M   'P 1'
#
loop_
_entity.id
_entity.type
_entity.pdbx_description
1 polymer ?
#
loop_
_entity_poly.entity_id
_entity_poly.type
_entity_poly.pdbx_seq_one_letter_code
_entity_poly.pdbx_strand_id
1 'polypeptide(L)'
;FTQETSFPEKEQTRVIVKSEKPRKMKISFRCPEWLDKEKVEFKVNGGKVEAVFDDGYYTINRKWKDGDTVEMSLPMTLRAVQLPDKSPYYSFMYGPVVLAADLGKERLDGQFADDSRGGHVASGPQLPLQNMPVIVGEEKDLLANLKRVSPDKLEFRLSGVYPSRYDGMILKPFYKTHECRYMIYWELVSGDELKHRQAELAKQEAERVRLENITADMVACGEQQPESDHFIEMENSEIGSEQGTPWRETKGWFSYKMKSNGKPVNAVMINSFPDEAR
;
A
#
# COMPACT_ATOMS: atom_id res chain seq x y z
N PHE A 1 25.93 5.79 -28.80
CA PHE A 1 24.46 5.78 -28.81
C PHE A 1 23.93 6.87 -27.90
N THR A 2 22.82 7.51 -28.30
CA THR A 2 22.03 8.39 -27.45
C THR A 2 20.62 7.83 -27.38
N GLN A 3 20.06 7.68 -26.17
CA GLN A 3 18.67 7.23 -25.97
C GLN A 3 17.80 8.44 -25.58
N GLU A 4 16.69 8.59 -26.28
CA GLU A 4 15.65 9.58 -25.99
C GLU A 4 14.39 8.83 -25.59
N THR A 5 13.86 9.12 -24.40
CA THR A 5 12.65 8.46 -23.91
C THR A 5 11.91 9.30 -22.90
N SER A 6 10.59 9.22 -22.90
CA SER A 6 9.71 9.68 -21.84
C SER A 6 8.97 8.49 -21.21
N PHE A 7 9.57 7.29 -21.29
CA PHE A 7 9.02 6.12 -20.64
C PHE A 7 9.04 6.31 -19.11
N PRO A 8 7.99 5.94 -18.42
CA PRO A 8 6.81 5.19 -18.85
C PRO A 8 5.62 6.03 -19.31
N GLU A 9 5.68 7.35 -19.31
CA GLU A 9 4.57 8.21 -19.74
C GLU A 9 4.23 8.00 -21.22
N LYS A 10 5.24 7.71 -22.03
CA LYS A 10 5.10 7.29 -23.44
C LYS A 10 5.64 5.89 -23.62
N GLU A 11 4.84 5.02 -24.24
CA GLU A 11 5.15 3.61 -24.45
C GLU A 11 6.10 3.43 -25.65
N GLN A 12 7.20 4.19 -25.65
CA GLN A 12 8.22 4.13 -26.70
C GLN A 12 9.58 4.62 -26.22
N THR A 13 10.60 4.15 -26.89
CA THR A 13 11.98 4.66 -26.76
C THR A 13 12.61 4.83 -28.12
N ARG A 14 13.53 5.78 -28.25
CA ARG A 14 14.28 6.08 -29.48
C ARG A 14 15.77 6.02 -29.17
N VAL A 15 16.50 5.34 -30.00
CA VAL A 15 17.98 5.27 -29.94
C VAL A 15 18.55 5.88 -31.20
N ILE A 16 19.51 6.78 -31.04
CA ILE A 16 20.26 7.41 -32.12
C ILE A 16 21.64 6.82 -32.16
N VAL A 17 22.02 6.32 -33.32
CA VAL A 17 23.34 5.73 -33.59
C VAL A 17 24.33 6.88 -33.89
N LYS A 18 25.48 6.87 -33.20
CA LYS A 18 26.59 7.75 -33.52
C LYS A 18 27.78 6.92 -33.96
N SER A 19 28.34 7.21 -35.13
CA SER A 19 29.43 6.43 -35.68
C SER A 19 30.22 7.27 -36.69
N GLU A 20 31.53 7.38 -36.55
CA GLU A 20 32.41 8.10 -37.45
C GLU A 20 32.36 7.56 -38.91
N LYS A 21 32.04 6.30 -39.06
CA LYS A 21 31.89 5.64 -40.37
C LYS A 21 30.87 4.50 -40.30
N PRO A 22 30.22 4.19 -41.44
CA PRO A 22 29.20 3.12 -41.47
C PRO A 22 29.80 1.77 -41.04
N ARG A 23 29.13 1.10 -40.09
CA ARG A 23 29.53 -0.21 -39.55
C ARG A 23 28.39 -1.22 -39.59
N LYS A 24 28.71 -2.47 -39.95
CA LYS A 24 27.78 -3.58 -39.81
C LYS A 24 27.84 -4.10 -38.38
N MET A 25 26.73 -4.02 -37.64
CA MET A 25 26.65 -4.54 -36.28
C MET A 25 25.20 -4.94 -35.93
N LYS A 26 25.07 -5.76 -34.90
CA LYS A 26 23.83 -6.11 -34.27
C LYS A 26 23.53 -5.12 -33.13
N ILE A 27 22.31 -4.61 -33.08
CA ILE A 27 21.82 -3.85 -31.91
C ILE A 27 20.69 -4.68 -31.32
N SER A 28 20.81 -5.02 -30.04
CA SER A 28 19.83 -5.84 -29.32
C SER A 28 19.12 -5.00 -28.26
N PHE A 29 17.79 -5.13 -28.22
CA PHE A 29 16.91 -4.48 -27.29
C PHE A 29 16.30 -5.53 -26.37
N ARG A 30 16.44 -5.35 -25.06
CA ARG A 30 15.84 -6.27 -24.09
C ARG A 30 14.32 -6.30 -24.24
N CYS A 31 13.74 -7.50 -24.17
CA CYS A 31 12.32 -7.73 -24.07
C CYS A 31 11.95 -8.06 -22.61
N PRO A 32 11.46 -7.10 -21.81
CA PRO A 32 11.01 -7.38 -20.46
C PRO A 32 9.79 -8.29 -20.44
N GLU A 33 9.59 -9.04 -19.35
CA GLU A 33 8.46 -9.97 -19.20
C GLU A 33 7.08 -9.29 -19.25
N TRP A 34 7.00 -8.04 -18.82
CA TRP A 34 5.76 -7.25 -18.82
C TRP A 34 5.36 -6.75 -20.19
N LEU A 35 6.24 -6.86 -21.19
CA LEU A 35 6.02 -6.33 -22.53
C LEU A 35 5.08 -7.26 -23.33
N ASP A 36 4.08 -6.66 -23.96
CA ASP A 36 3.20 -7.39 -24.91
C ASP A 36 3.95 -7.63 -26.21
N LYS A 37 4.54 -8.83 -26.34
CA LYS A 37 5.41 -9.20 -27.44
C LYS A 37 4.74 -9.13 -28.81
N GLU A 38 3.42 -9.32 -28.88
CA GLU A 38 2.66 -9.30 -30.13
C GLU A 38 2.48 -7.88 -30.67
N LYS A 39 2.57 -6.87 -29.81
CA LYS A 39 2.38 -5.46 -30.14
C LYS A 39 3.68 -4.66 -30.25
N VAL A 40 4.83 -5.31 -30.06
CA VAL A 40 6.12 -4.64 -30.22
C VAL A 40 6.39 -4.31 -31.67
N GLU A 41 6.71 -3.06 -31.94
CA GLU A 41 7.10 -2.60 -33.27
C GLU A 41 8.46 -1.90 -33.24
N PHE A 42 9.24 -2.11 -34.30
CA PHE A 42 10.49 -1.41 -34.52
C PHE A 42 10.41 -0.57 -35.79
N LYS A 43 10.96 0.66 -35.71
CA LYS A 43 11.16 1.52 -36.87
C LYS A 43 12.62 1.94 -36.94
N VAL A 44 13.19 1.91 -38.14
CA VAL A 44 14.52 2.47 -38.40
C VAL A 44 14.36 3.62 -39.39
N ASN A 45 14.81 4.81 -39.00
CA ASN A 45 14.63 6.04 -39.79
C ASN A 45 13.17 6.25 -40.22
N GLY A 46 12.22 5.96 -39.33
CA GLY A 46 10.78 6.06 -39.58
C GLY A 46 10.17 4.88 -40.37
N GLY A 47 10.95 4.02 -40.99
CA GLY A 47 10.48 2.82 -41.68
C GLY A 47 10.33 1.62 -40.76
N LYS A 48 9.19 0.88 -40.82
CA LYS A 48 8.98 -0.35 -40.05
C LYS A 48 10.01 -1.43 -40.46
N VAL A 49 10.58 -2.09 -39.49
CA VAL A 49 11.55 -3.17 -39.67
C VAL A 49 11.22 -4.35 -38.77
N GLU A 50 11.58 -5.56 -39.24
CA GLU A 50 11.49 -6.75 -38.40
C GLU A 50 12.76 -6.89 -37.56
N ALA A 51 12.58 -7.20 -36.28
CA ALA A 51 13.65 -7.56 -35.36
C ALA A 51 13.52 -9.04 -35.02
N VAL A 52 14.65 -9.74 -34.99
CA VAL A 52 14.70 -11.16 -34.62
C VAL A 52 14.64 -11.26 -33.09
N PHE A 53 13.64 -11.97 -32.59
CA PHE A 53 13.54 -12.27 -31.15
C PHE A 53 14.29 -13.55 -30.83
N ASP A 54 15.26 -13.45 -29.92
CA ASP A 54 16.05 -14.59 -29.47
C ASP A 54 16.53 -14.30 -28.03
N ASP A 55 16.47 -15.31 -27.16
CA ASP A 55 16.95 -15.28 -25.77
C ASP A 55 16.61 -13.98 -24.99
N GLY A 56 15.35 -13.54 -25.09
CA GLY A 56 14.87 -12.35 -24.37
C GLY A 56 15.24 -11.01 -24.99
N TYR A 57 15.78 -11.00 -26.22
CA TYR A 57 16.17 -9.79 -26.93
C TYR A 57 15.55 -9.73 -28.33
N TYR A 58 15.23 -8.53 -28.77
CA TYR A 58 14.95 -8.21 -30.17
C TYR A 58 16.21 -7.66 -30.81
N THR A 59 16.70 -8.27 -31.87
CA THR A 59 17.96 -7.92 -32.52
C THR A 59 17.75 -7.44 -33.95
N ILE A 60 18.34 -6.30 -34.28
CA ILE A 60 18.37 -5.74 -35.64
C ILE A 60 19.82 -5.78 -36.14
N ASN A 61 20.07 -6.54 -37.22
CA ASN A 61 21.39 -6.69 -37.82
C ASN A 61 21.45 -5.97 -39.16
N ARG A 62 22.16 -4.85 -39.24
CA ARG A 62 22.32 -4.08 -40.48
C ARG A 62 23.58 -3.25 -40.48
N LYS A 63 23.86 -2.58 -41.61
CA LYS A 63 24.90 -1.54 -41.69
C LYS A 63 24.31 -0.22 -41.18
N TRP A 64 24.86 0.28 -40.09
CA TRP A 64 24.44 1.52 -39.42
C TRP A 64 25.31 2.68 -39.88
N LYS A 65 24.71 3.87 -39.98
CA LYS A 65 25.38 5.13 -40.30
C LYS A 65 25.18 6.11 -39.13
N ASP A 66 25.99 7.15 -39.11
CA ASP A 66 25.81 8.24 -38.17
C ASP A 66 24.43 8.88 -38.37
N GLY A 67 23.72 9.16 -37.25
CA GLY A 67 22.38 9.71 -37.24
C GLY A 67 21.25 8.71 -37.49
N ASP A 68 21.53 7.43 -37.79
CA ASP A 68 20.45 6.44 -37.90
C ASP A 68 19.69 6.35 -36.59
N THR A 69 18.35 6.24 -36.67
CA THR A 69 17.48 6.15 -35.51
C THR A 69 16.78 4.80 -35.45
N VAL A 70 16.63 4.28 -34.24
CA VAL A 70 15.78 3.11 -33.97
C VAL A 70 14.70 3.52 -32.97
N GLU A 71 13.47 3.34 -33.32
CA GLU A 71 12.33 3.50 -32.43
C GLU A 71 11.77 2.10 -32.08
N MET A 72 11.53 1.86 -30.79
CA MET A 72 10.90 0.66 -30.27
C MET A 72 9.65 1.05 -29.50
N SER A 73 8.51 0.44 -29.87
CA SER A 73 7.30 0.52 -29.05
C SER A 73 7.45 -0.35 -27.80
N LEU A 74 6.90 0.11 -26.68
CA LEU A 74 6.94 -0.55 -25.38
C LEU A 74 5.51 -0.69 -24.84
N PRO A 75 4.64 -1.44 -25.54
CA PRO A 75 3.23 -1.57 -25.17
C PRO A 75 3.08 -2.18 -23.78
N MET A 76 2.41 -1.44 -22.89
CA MET A 76 2.15 -1.84 -21.52
C MET A 76 0.74 -2.38 -21.36
N THR A 77 0.57 -3.37 -20.49
CA THR A 77 -0.73 -3.93 -20.12
C THR A 77 -0.98 -3.77 -18.63
N LEU A 78 -2.24 -3.60 -18.28
CA LEU A 78 -2.71 -3.59 -16.91
C LEU A 78 -2.76 -5.02 -16.37
N ARG A 79 -2.22 -5.22 -15.16
CA ARG A 79 -2.19 -6.52 -14.50
C ARG A 79 -2.53 -6.37 -13.02
N ALA A 80 -3.25 -7.35 -12.47
CA ALA A 80 -3.38 -7.57 -11.05
C ALA A 80 -2.42 -8.71 -10.66
N VAL A 81 -1.58 -8.47 -9.68
CA VAL A 81 -0.55 -9.42 -9.23
C VAL A 81 -0.83 -9.78 -7.78
N GLN A 82 -1.18 -11.04 -7.54
CA GLN A 82 -1.38 -11.58 -6.18
C GLN A 82 -0.05 -11.67 -5.44
N LEU A 83 -0.06 -11.47 -4.13
CA LEU A 83 1.13 -11.68 -3.31
C LEU A 83 1.62 -13.15 -3.40
N PRO A 84 2.94 -13.38 -3.29
CA PRO A 84 3.53 -14.72 -3.44
C PRO A 84 3.03 -15.76 -2.43
N ASP A 85 2.60 -15.34 -1.25
CA ASP A 85 2.04 -16.17 -0.19
C ASP A 85 0.60 -16.63 -0.46
N LYS A 86 0.02 -16.22 -1.60
CA LYS A 86 -1.36 -16.50 -1.98
C LYS A 86 -2.43 -15.93 -1.04
N SER A 87 -2.06 -14.97 -0.20
CA SER A 87 -3.03 -14.19 0.54
C SER A 87 -3.96 -13.40 -0.42
N PRO A 88 -5.16 -12.98 0.03
CA PRO A 88 -6.11 -12.28 -0.83
C PRO A 88 -5.71 -10.82 -1.13
N TYR A 89 -4.40 -10.55 -1.20
CA TYR A 89 -3.86 -9.23 -1.49
C TYR A 89 -3.31 -9.16 -2.91
N TYR A 90 -3.67 -8.10 -3.61
CA TYR A 90 -3.29 -7.84 -5.00
C TYR A 90 -2.65 -6.47 -5.14
N SER A 91 -1.66 -6.38 -6.03
CA SER A 91 -1.09 -5.12 -6.49
C SER A 91 -1.45 -4.88 -7.94
N PHE A 92 -1.76 -3.64 -8.30
CA PHE A 92 -2.02 -3.26 -9.69
C PHE A 92 -0.76 -2.72 -10.32
N MET A 93 -0.47 -3.22 -11.51
CA MET A 93 0.69 -2.81 -12.30
C MET A 93 0.27 -2.44 -13.72
N TYR A 94 0.87 -1.39 -14.26
CA TYR A 94 0.79 -1.05 -15.68
C TYR A 94 2.18 -1.16 -16.31
N GLY A 95 2.41 -2.21 -17.10
CA GLY A 95 3.76 -2.60 -17.48
C GLY A 95 4.65 -2.83 -16.25
N PRO A 96 5.78 -2.14 -16.11
CA PRO A 96 6.66 -2.24 -14.94
C PRO A 96 6.24 -1.31 -13.78
N VAL A 97 5.23 -0.47 -13.98
CA VAL A 97 4.84 0.58 -13.04
C VAL A 97 3.85 0.05 -12.02
N VAL A 98 4.20 0.11 -10.75
CA VAL A 98 3.27 -0.13 -9.64
C VAL A 98 2.33 1.07 -9.52
N LEU A 99 1.04 0.81 -9.39
CA LEU A 99 0.01 1.82 -9.18
C LEU A 99 -0.33 1.93 -7.69
N ALA A 100 -0.36 3.15 -7.19
CA ALA A 100 -0.64 3.46 -5.79
C ALA A 100 -1.82 4.41 -5.66
N ALA A 101 -2.59 4.24 -4.59
CA ALA A 101 -3.59 5.19 -4.16
C ALA A 101 -3.02 6.12 -3.09
N ASP A 102 -3.38 7.39 -3.18
CA ASP A 102 -3.13 8.39 -2.16
C ASP A 102 -4.28 8.34 -1.13
N LEU A 103 -3.95 8.07 0.12
CA LEU A 103 -4.91 7.98 1.24
C LEU A 103 -4.89 9.24 2.14
N GLY A 104 -4.29 10.33 1.66
CA GLY A 104 -4.24 11.58 2.40
C GLY A 104 -3.03 11.75 3.31
N LYS A 105 -3.09 12.77 4.16
CA LYS A 105 -1.97 13.19 5.01
C LYS A 105 -2.25 13.09 6.51
N GLU A 106 -3.32 12.43 6.90
CA GLU A 106 -3.71 12.32 8.29
C GLU A 106 -2.60 11.68 9.15
N ARG A 107 -2.26 12.32 10.27
CA ARG A 107 -1.22 11.88 11.21
C ARG A 107 0.16 11.69 10.58
N LEU A 108 0.55 12.55 9.65
CA LEU A 108 1.89 12.56 9.06
C LEU A 108 2.78 13.70 9.57
N ASP A 109 2.32 14.48 10.55
CA ASP A 109 3.09 15.59 11.12
C ASP A 109 4.41 15.08 11.68
N GLY A 110 5.52 15.66 11.22
CA GLY A 110 6.87 15.26 11.60
C GLY A 110 7.36 13.92 11.04
N GLN A 111 6.64 13.31 10.11
CA GLN A 111 6.98 11.99 9.54
C GLN A 111 7.51 12.05 8.11
N PHE A 112 7.87 13.23 7.63
CA PHE A 112 8.50 13.35 6.32
C PHE A 112 10.00 13.10 6.42
N ALA A 113 10.56 12.45 5.40
CA ALA A 113 12.00 12.35 5.25
C ALA A 113 12.60 13.77 5.08
N ASP A 114 13.67 14.04 5.80
CA ASP A 114 14.45 15.26 5.65
C ASP A 114 15.81 14.97 4.96
N ASP A 115 16.60 15.99 4.73
CA ASP A 115 17.93 15.86 4.11
C ASP A 115 18.98 15.27 5.05
N SER A 116 18.63 14.94 6.30
CA SER A 116 19.54 14.30 7.24
C SER A 116 19.73 12.83 6.91
N ARG A 117 20.94 12.30 7.16
CA ARG A 117 21.26 10.88 6.91
C ARG A 117 20.40 9.90 7.72
N GLY A 118 19.79 10.36 8.79
CA GLY A 118 18.91 9.56 9.66
C GLY A 118 17.41 9.78 9.42
N GLY A 119 17.03 10.82 8.68
CA GLY A 119 15.64 11.24 8.52
C GLY A 119 14.85 10.56 7.42
N HIS A 120 15.45 9.60 6.72
CA HIS A 120 14.80 8.94 5.58
C HIS A 120 13.88 7.78 5.95
N VAL A 121 13.79 7.44 7.23
CA VAL A 121 12.85 6.41 7.71
C VAL A 121 11.78 7.10 8.56
N ALA A 122 10.64 7.36 7.93
CA ALA A 122 9.47 7.83 8.66
C ALA A 122 8.94 6.70 9.55
N SER A 123 8.85 6.96 10.85
CA SER A 123 8.18 6.07 11.81
C SER A 123 7.00 6.80 12.44
N GLY A 124 5.86 6.14 12.59
CA GLY A 124 4.69 6.73 13.19
C GLY A 124 3.52 5.76 13.26
N PRO A 125 2.38 6.17 13.86
CA PRO A 125 1.25 5.30 14.03
C PRO A 125 0.73 4.79 12.69
N GLN A 126 0.68 3.46 12.55
CA GLN A 126 0.05 2.81 11.41
C GLN A 126 -1.47 2.89 11.57
N LEU A 127 -2.18 3.08 10.46
CA LEU A 127 -3.62 2.89 10.47
C LEU A 127 -3.91 1.38 10.54
N PRO A 128 -4.87 0.95 11.39
CA PRO A 128 -5.26 -0.46 11.45
C PRO A 128 -5.72 -0.97 10.09
N LEU A 129 -5.29 -2.18 9.71
CA LEU A 129 -5.66 -2.79 8.42
C LEU A 129 -7.18 -2.90 8.23
N GLN A 130 -7.94 -3.14 9.30
CA GLN A 130 -9.40 -3.18 9.27
C GLN A 130 -10.07 -1.87 8.83
N ASN A 131 -9.35 -0.75 8.90
CA ASN A 131 -9.83 0.57 8.48
C ASN A 131 -9.40 0.93 7.06
N MET A 132 -8.61 0.05 6.42
CA MET A 132 -8.14 0.25 5.05
C MET A 132 -9.23 -0.10 4.04
N PRO A 133 -9.22 0.58 2.87
CA PRO A 133 -10.13 0.21 1.80
C PRO A 133 -9.86 -1.21 1.29
N VAL A 134 -10.92 -1.95 1.01
CA VAL A 134 -10.87 -3.29 0.41
C VAL A 134 -11.62 -3.31 -0.91
N ILE A 135 -11.21 -4.17 -1.84
CA ILE A 135 -11.95 -4.39 -3.08
C ILE A 135 -13.00 -5.46 -2.83
N VAL A 136 -14.24 -5.19 -3.24
CA VAL A 136 -15.37 -6.12 -3.07
C VAL A 136 -15.69 -6.75 -4.41
N GLY A 137 -15.57 -8.08 -4.50
CA GLY A 137 -15.85 -8.80 -5.74
C GLY A 137 -15.08 -10.11 -5.86
N GLU A 138 -14.85 -10.51 -7.09
CA GLU A 138 -14.10 -11.72 -7.45
C GLU A 138 -12.81 -11.34 -8.21
N GLU A 139 -11.83 -12.24 -8.21
CA GLU A 139 -10.53 -12.01 -8.88
C GLU A 139 -10.68 -11.62 -10.36
N LYS A 140 -11.63 -12.25 -11.05
CA LYS A 140 -11.91 -11.97 -12.47
C LYS A 140 -12.36 -10.53 -12.75
N ASP A 141 -12.90 -9.83 -11.73
CA ASP A 141 -13.45 -8.49 -11.86
C ASP A 141 -12.41 -7.40 -11.54
N LEU A 142 -11.27 -7.76 -10.96
CA LEU A 142 -10.24 -6.80 -10.52
C LEU A 142 -9.82 -5.81 -11.60
N LEU A 143 -9.51 -6.31 -12.79
CA LEU A 143 -9.09 -5.46 -13.92
C LEU A 143 -10.27 -4.71 -14.55
N ALA A 144 -11.48 -5.28 -14.53
CA ALA A 144 -12.68 -4.62 -15.02
C ALA A 144 -13.05 -3.38 -14.20
N ASN A 145 -12.72 -3.41 -12.90
CA ASN A 145 -12.96 -2.32 -11.96
C ASN A 145 -11.91 -1.21 -12.03
N LEU A 146 -10.84 -1.39 -12.81
CA LEU A 146 -9.76 -0.42 -12.95
C LEU A 146 -9.72 0.16 -14.37
N LYS A 147 -10.10 1.42 -14.53
CA LYS A 147 -10.23 2.08 -15.82
C LYS A 147 -9.30 3.29 -15.93
N ARG A 148 -8.55 3.37 -17.04
CA ARG A 148 -7.69 4.53 -17.32
C ARG A 148 -8.55 5.79 -17.45
N VAL A 149 -8.13 6.87 -16.77
CA VAL A 149 -8.87 8.14 -16.74
C VAL A 149 -8.70 8.92 -18.04
N SER A 150 -7.48 8.91 -18.60
CA SER A 150 -7.14 9.63 -19.83
C SER A 150 -5.99 8.92 -20.57
N PRO A 151 -5.95 8.95 -21.90
CA PRO A 151 -4.82 8.41 -22.67
C PRO A 151 -3.47 9.09 -22.35
N ASP A 152 -3.50 10.35 -21.97
CA ASP A 152 -2.29 11.15 -21.75
C ASP A 152 -1.71 11.02 -20.33
N LYS A 153 -2.41 10.31 -19.43
CA LYS A 153 -2.01 10.15 -18.03
C LYS A 153 -1.98 8.69 -17.63
N LEU A 154 -1.02 8.36 -16.77
CA LEU A 154 -0.97 7.07 -16.08
C LEU A 154 -1.81 7.11 -14.79
N GLU A 155 -3.08 7.45 -14.95
CA GLU A 155 -4.06 7.53 -13.87
C GLU A 155 -5.20 6.57 -14.14
N PHE A 156 -5.59 5.81 -13.13
CA PHE A 156 -6.61 4.78 -13.24
C PHE A 156 -7.63 4.94 -12.11
N ARG A 157 -8.91 4.91 -12.45
CA ARG A 157 -10.02 4.95 -11.49
C ARG A 157 -10.34 3.53 -11.05
N LEU A 158 -10.26 3.28 -9.75
CA LEU A 158 -10.64 2.00 -9.14
C LEU A 158 -12.04 2.09 -8.58
N SER A 159 -12.92 1.16 -8.98
CA SER A 159 -14.30 1.01 -8.50
C SER A 159 -14.47 -0.31 -7.75
N GLY A 160 -15.61 -0.46 -7.03
CA GLY A 160 -15.86 -1.66 -6.24
C GLY A 160 -15.10 -1.68 -4.92
N VAL A 161 -14.83 -0.51 -4.35
CA VAL A 161 -14.06 -0.35 -3.11
C VAL A 161 -15.01 -0.05 -1.94
N TYR A 162 -14.77 -0.69 -0.80
CA TYR A 162 -15.41 -0.41 0.47
C TYR A 162 -14.37 0.10 1.48
N PRO A 163 -14.67 1.08 2.35
CA PRO A 163 -15.90 1.90 2.41
C PRO A 163 -16.11 2.79 1.18
N SER A 164 -17.37 3.12 0.89
CA SER A 164 -17.79 3.87 -0.30
C SER A 164 -17.10 5.24 -0.49
N ARG A 165 -16.58 5.84 0.60
CA ARG A 165 -15.79 7.08 0.53
C ARG A 165 -14.51 6.94 -0.29
N TYR A 166 -14.03 5.71 -0.49
CA TYR A 166 -12.86 5.38 -1.30
C TYR A 166 -13.22 4.87 -2.70
N ASP A 167 -14.52 4.64 -2.98
CA ASP A 167 -14.95 4.15 -4.29
C ASP A 167 -14.70 5.21 -5.36
N GLY A 168 -14.15 4.78 -6.49
CA GLY A 168 -13.76 5.68 -7.57
C GLY A 168 -12.47 6.45 -7.35
N MET A 169 -11.64 6.07 -6.38
CA MET A 169 -10.34 6.68 -6.13
C MET A 169 -9.40 6.51 -7.32
N ILE A 170 -8.42 7.41 -7.41
CA ILE A 170 -7.44 7.39 -8.51
C ILE A 170 -6.16 6.72 -8.05
N LEU A 171 -5.75 5.70 -8.80
CA LEU A 171 -4.44 5.11 -8.70
C LEU A 171 -3.50 5.80 -9.69
N LYS A 172 -2.31 6.17 -9.24
CA LYS A 172 -1.25 6.81 -10.02
C LYS A 172 0.06 6.04 -9.85
N PRO A 173 1.06 6.28 -10.70
CA PRO A 173 2.38 5.68 -10.53
C PRO A 173 2.94 5.89 -9.13
N PHE A 174 3.43 4.84 -8.50
CA PHE A 174 3.96 4.92 -7.14
C PHE A 174 5.10 5.94 -7.01
N TYR A 175 5.94 6.07 -8.01
CA TYR A 175 7.01 7.09 -8.04
C TYR A 175 6.52 8.55 -8.11
N LYS A 176 5.21 8.78 -8.29
CA LYS A 176 4.55 10.10 -8.19
C LYS A 176 3.80 10.29 -6.87
N THR A 177 3.96 9.36 -5.93
CA THR A 177 3.26 9.37 -4.65
C THR A 177 4.23 9.80 -3.56
N HIS A 178 4.12 11.05 -3.11
CA HIS A 178 5.02 11.66 -2.14
C HIS A 178 4.24 12.34 -1.03
N GLU A 179 4.81 12.35 0.17
CA GLU A 179 4.29 13.07 1.35
C GLU A 179 2.82 12.77 1.65
N CYS A 180 2.43 11.52 1.50
CA CYS A 180 1.09 11.06 1.81
C CYS A 180 1.11 9.60 2.29
N ARG A 181 0.04 9.20 2.97
CA ARG A 181 -0.24 7.78 3.15
C ARG A 181 -0.61 7.19 1.82
N TYR A 182 -0.10 6.02 1.53
CA TYR A 182 -0.37 5.36 0.25
C TYR A 182 -0.72 3.90 0.44
N MET A 183 -1.35 3.34 -0.56
CA MET A 183 -1.72 1.94 -0.62
C MET A 183 -1.36 1.36 -1.99
N ILE A 184 -0.64 0.22 -1.98
CA ILE A 184 -0.22 -0.52 -3.17
C ILE A 184 -0.71 -1.97 -3.16
N TYR A 185 -1.14 -2.46 -2.00
CA TYR A 185 -1.70 -3.80 -1.82
C TYR A 185 -3.17 -3.68 -1.42
N TRP A 186 -4.02 -4.41 -2.12
CA TRP A 186 -5.47 -4.36 -2.01
C TRP A 186 -5.99 -5.72 -1.60
N GLU A 187 -6.66 -5.76 -0.48
CA GLU A 187 -7.36 -6.96 -0.06
C GLU A 187 -8.62 -7.14 -0.92
N LEU A 188 -8.78 -8.34 -1.47
CA LEU A 188 -9.98 -8.74 -2.20
C LEU A 188 -10.87 -9.54 -1.25
N VAL A 189 -12.10 -9.07 -1.05
CA VAL A 189 -13.09 -9.72 -0.21
C VAL A 189 -14.36 -10.02 -0.99
N SER A 190 -14.99 -11.15 -0.74
CA SER A 190 -16.31 -11.45 -1.29
C SER A 190 -17.39 -10.57 -0.63
N GLY A 191 -18.52 -10.41 -1.31
CA GLY A 191 -19.66 -9.67 -0.73
C GLY A 191 -20.19 -10.29 0.57
N ASP A 192 -20.12 -11.62 0.70
CA ASP A 192 -20.58 -12.31 1.91
C ASP A 192 -19.56 -12.17 3.05
N GLU A 193 -18.28 -12.22 2.76
CA GLU A 193 -17.23 -11.94 3.75
C GLU A 193 -17.33 -10.50 4.27
N LEU A 194 -17.57 -9.52 3.38
CA LEU A 194 -17.79 -8.13 3.81
C LEU A 194 -18.98 -8.01 4.74
N LYS A 195 -20.12 -8.65 4.44
CA LYS A 195 -21.31 -8.65 5.32
C LYS A 195 -20.99 -9.27 6.68
N HIS A 196 -20.23 -10.37 6.69
CA HIS A 196 -19.82 -11.02 7.94
C HIS A 196 -18.94 -10.08 8.79
N ARG A 197 -17.93 -9.43 8.18
CA ARG A 197 -17.08 -8.44 8.87
C ARG A 197 -17.89 -7.26 9.41
N GLN A 198 -18.85 -6.74 8.62
CA GLN A 198 -19.74 -5.66 9.07
C GLN A 198 -20.60 -6.07 10.25
N ALA A 199 -21.16 -7.29 10.23
CA ALA A 199 -21.97 -7.81 11.34
C ALA A 199 -21.12 -7.99 12.62
N GLU A 200 -19.92 -8.48 12.50
CA GLU A 200 -19.01 -8.65 13.65
C GLU A 200 -18.57 -7.29 14.23
N LEU A 201 -18.23 -6.31 13.39
CA LEU A 201 -17.93 -4.96 13.84
C LEU A 201 -19.13 -4.30 14.53
N ALA A 202 -20.32 -4.46 13.99
CA ALA A 202 -21.54 -3.95 14.61
C ALA A 202 -21.81 -4.59 15.98
N LYS A 203 -21.55 -5.88 16.12
CA LYS A 203 -21.66 -6.61 17.40
C LYS A 203 -20.64 -6.11 18.42
N GLN A 204 -19.38 -5.93 18.01
CA GLN A 204 -18.33 -5.39 18.87
C GLN A 204 -18.67 -3.97 19.33
N GLU A 205 -19.14 -3.12 18.43
CA GLU A 205 -19.55 -1.76 18.76
C GLU A 205 -20.77 -1.73 19.69
N ALA A 206 -21.77 -2.58 19.47
CA ALA A 206 -22.92 -2.71 20.37
C ALA A 206 -22.48 -3.16 21.77
N GLU A 207 -21.53 -4.09 21.89
CA GLU A 207 -20.99 -4.53 23.17
C GLU A 207 -20.16 -3.42 23.84
N ARG A 208 -19.35 -2.67 23.09
CA ARG A 208 -18.62 -1.51 23.61
C ARG A 208 -19.59 -0.47 24.19
N VAL A 209 -20.63 -0.10 23.44
CA VAL A 209 -21.64 0.86 23.91
C VAL A 209 -22.38 0.30 25.12
N ARG A 210 -22.70 -1.00 25.14
CA ARG A 210 -23.32 -1.65 26.30
C ARG A 210 -22.45 -1.54 27.54
N LEU A 211 -21.15 -1.85 27.42
CA LEU A 211 -20.19 -1.77 28.50
C LEU A 211 -20.02 -0.32 29.00
N GLU A 212 -19.88 0.65 28.10
CA GLU A 212 -19.82 2.07 28.46
C GLU A 212 -21.04 2.53 29.27
N ASN A 213 -22.26 2.12 28.88
CA ASN A 213 -23.48 2.49 29.55
C ASN A 213 -23.63 1.87 30.94
N ILE A 214 -23.06 0.70 31.19
CA ILE A 214 -23.14 0.04 32.52
C ILE A 214 -21.91 0.32 33.39
N THR A 215 -20.81 0.85 32.81
CA THR A 215 -19.59 1.15 33.53
C THR A 215 -19.80 2.41 34.39
N ALA A 216 -19.58 2.27 35.69
CA ALA A 216 -19.67 3.39 36.61
C ALA A 216 -18.40 4.23 36.63
N ASP A 217 -17.25 3.57 36.44
CA ASP A 217 -15.93 4.19 36.46
C ASP A 217 -14.89 3.25 35.84
N MET A 218 -13.77 3.78 35.36
CA MET A 218 -12.70 3.02 34.71
C MET A 218 -11.35 3.67 34.95
N VAL A 219 -10.34 2.86 35.18
CA VAL A 219 -8.94 3.30 35.29
C VAL A 219 -8.13 2.64 34.18
N ALA A 220 -7.42 3.43 33.40
CA ALA A 220 -6.38 2.95 32.49
C ALA A 220 -5.08 2.73 33.28
N CYS A 221 -4.85 1.47 33.66
CA CYS A 221 -3.67 1.10 34.44
C CYS A 221 -2.38 1.33 33.65
N GLY A 222 -1.37 1.90 34.30
CA GLY A 222 -0.10 2.26 33.68
C GLY A 222 -0.09 3.66 33.04
N GLU A 223 -1.20 4.36 32.98
CA GLU A 223 -1.28 5.74 32.53
C GLU A 223 -1.28 6.71 33.72
N GLN A 224 -0.31 7.61 33.75
CA GLN A 224 -0.06 8.48 34.92
C GLN A 224 -1.29 9.31 35.31
N GLN A 225 -1.97 9.97 34.39
CA GLN A 225 -3.08 10.86 34.72
C GLN A 225 -4.33 10.07 35.18
N PRO A 226 -4.82 9.03 34.49
CA PRO A 226 -5.93 8.19 34.96
C PRO A 226 -5.70 7.60 36.35
N GLU A 227 -4.48 7.10 36.63
CA GLU A 227 -4.15 6.54 37.93
C GLU A 227 -4.11 7.61 39.05
N SER A 228 -3.56 8.79 38.76
CA SER A 228 -3.53 9.92 39.68
C SER A 228 -4.94 10.42 39.99
N ASP A 229 -5.82 10.50 39.00
CA ASP A 229 -7.22 10.93 39.19
C ASP A 229 -8.01 9.95 40.06
N HIS A 230 -7.56 8.69 40.14
CA HIS A 230 -8.12 7.63 40.97
C HIS A 230 -7.30 7.37 42.26
N PHE A 231 -6.45 8.32 42.65
CA PHE A 231 -5.69 8.26 43.88
C PHE A 231 -4.93 6.95 44.08
N ILE A 232 -4.11 6.57 43.09
CA ILE A 232 -3.33 5.34 43.19
C ILE A 232 -2.49 5.31 44.45
N GLU A 233 -2.55 4.20 45.19
CA GLU A 233 -1.64 3.83 46.25
C GLU A 233 -1.03 2.46 45.88
N MET A 234 0.27 2.26 46.14
CA MET A 234 0.96 1.05 45.69
C MET A 234 2.20 0.72 46.48
N GLU A 235 2.58 -0.56 46.49
CA GLU A 235 3.82 -1.07 47.01
C GLU A 235 4.39 -2.14 46.06
N ASN A 236 5.68 -2.03 45.74
CA ASN A 236 6.38 -2.96 44.82
C ASN A 236 5.67 -3.17 43.46
N SER A 237 5.21 -2.08 42.89
CA SER A 237 4.49 -2.05 41.62
C SER A 237 5.26 -1.23 40.60
N GLU A 238 5.22 -1.68 39.37
CA GLU A 238 5.87 -1.04 38.23
C GLU A 238 4.92 -0.92 37.04
N ILE A 239 5.21 0.01 36.15
CA ILE A 239 4.44 0.25 34.92
C ILE A 239 5.31 0.00 33.70
N GLY A 240 4.68 -0.39 32.62
CA GLY A 240 5.33 -0.56 31.32
C GLY A 240 4.35 -0.38 30.16
N SER A 241 4.82 -0.71 28.97
CA SER A 241 4.00 -0.67 27.79
C SER A 241 4.41 -1.82 26.87
N GLU A 242 3.43 -2.54 26.34
CA GLU A 242 3.62 -3.57 25.32
C GLU A 242 2.79 -3.24 24.10
N GLN A 243 3.43 -3.19 22.93
CA GLN A 243 2.80 -2.83 21.66
C GLN A 243 1.94 -1.53 21.72
N GLY A 244 2.36 -0.57 22.57
CA GLY A 244 1.65 0.69 22.78
C GLY A 244 0.50 0.62 23.78
N THR A 245 0.25 -0.54 24.41
CA THR A 245 -0.74 -0.71 25.48
C THR A 245 -0.03 -0.57 26.84
N PRO A 246 -0.36 0.45 27.65
CA PRO A 246 0.20 0.58 28.98
C PRO A 246 -0.33 -0.50 29.92
N TRP A 247 0.49 -0.89 30.86
CA TRP A 247 0.13 -1.87 31.89
C TRP A 247 0.77 -1.55 33.24
N ARG A 248 0.22 -2.16 34.27
CA ARG A 248 0.79 -2.15 35.63
C ARG A 248 0.87 -3.57 36.15
N GLU A 249 2.02 -3.92 36.70
CA GLU A 249 2.20 -5.15 37.46
C GLU A 249 2.66 -4.90 38.89
N THR A 250 2.52 -5.88 39.74
CA THR A 250 2.97 -5.78 41.13
C THR A 250 3.39 -7.12 41.71
N LYS A 251 4.43 -7.08 42.53
CA LYS A 251 4.79 -8.16 43.49
C LYS A 251 4.25 -7.89 44.88
N GLY A 252 3.63 -6.77 45.09
CA GLY A 252 2.97 -6.34 46.33
C GLY A 252 1.47 -6.08 46.05
N TRP A 253 1.09 -4.81 46.12
CA TRP A 253 -0.30 -4.40 45.89
C TRP A 253 -0.37 -3.03 45.24
N PHE A 254 -1.53 -2.73 44.61
CA PHE A 254 -1.95 -1.36 44.27
C PHE A 254 -3.44 -1.23 44.46
N SER A 255 -3.92 0.00 44.65
CA SER A 255 -5.33 0.30 44.82
C SER A 255 -5.73 1.60 44.15
N TYR A 256 -7.00 1.68 43.79
CA TYR A 256 -7.62 2.87 43.20
C TYR A 256 -8.91 3.23 43.98
N LYS A 257 -9.20 4.52 44.03
CA LYS A 257 -10.50 5.01 44.52
C LYS A 257 -11.46 5.14 43.36
N MET A 258 -12.38 4.19 43.25
CA MET A 258 -13.37 4.16 42.16
C MET A 258 -14.62 4.97 42.54
N LYS A 259 -15.27 5.57 41.51
CA LYS A 259 -16.51 6.32 41.66
C LYS A 259 -17.70 5.39 41.38
N SER A 260 -18.70 5.40 42.23
CA SER A 260 -19.89 4.52 42.08
C SER A 260 -21.12 5.22 41.50
N ASN A 261 -21.07 6.43 41.04
CA ASN A 261 -22.21 7.21 40.51
C ASN A 261 -23.57 7.03 41.28
N GLY A 262 -23.52 6.55 42.55
CA GLY A 262 -24.70 6.32 43.37
C GLY A 262 -25.55 5.09 43.05
N LYS A 263 -25.14 4.27 42.10
CA LYS A 263 -25.78 2.97 41.76
C LYS A 263 -24.99 1.81 42.37
N PRO A 264 -25.62 0.69 42.70
CA PRO A 264 -24.91 -0.49 43.17
C PRO A 264 -24.00 -1.01 42.07
N VAL A 265 -22.71 -1.23 42.45
CA VAL A 265 -21.71 -1.89 41.57
C VAL A 265 -21.78 -3.38 41.82
N ASN A 266 -22.06 -4.16 40.79
CA ASN A 266 -22.25 -5.61 40.88
C ASN A 266 -21.02 -6.41 40.43
N ALA A 267 -20.10 -5.78 39.70
CA ALA A 267 -18.93 -6.48 39.16
C ALA A 267 -17.74 -5.50 38.98
N VAL A 268 -16.55 -6.04 39.05
CA VAL A 268 -15.30 -5.39 38.61
C VAL A 268 -14.76 -6.22 37.46
N MET A 269 -14.46 -5.57 36.35
CA MET A 269 -13.82 -6.18 35.21
C MET A 269 -12.37 -5.75 35.18
N ILE A 270 -11.46 -6.72 35.09
CA ILE A 270 -10.02 -6.52 35.01
C ILE A 270 -9.55 -7.11 33.69
N ASN A 271 -8.95 -6.30 32.85
CA ASN A 271 -8.24 -6.77 31.67
C ASN A 271 -6.79 -7.06 32.09
N SER A 272 -6.34 -8.29 31.91
CA SER A 272 -4.97 -8.71 32.15
C SER A 272 -4.35 -9.26 30.86
N PHE A 273 -3.04 -9.10 30.71
CA PHE A 273 -2.32 -9.86 29.73
C PHE A 273 -2.37 -11.34 30.11
N PRO A 274 -2.55 -12.25 29.13
CA PRO A 274 -2.45 -13.68 29.42
C PRO A 274 -1.06 -13.96 29.97
N ASP A 275 -0.97 -14.69 31.08
CA ASP A 275 0.30 -15.23 31.55
C ASP A 275 0.85 -16.13 30.43
N GLU A 276 1.90 -15.71 29.76
CA GLU A 276 2.73 -16.64 29.03
C GLU A 276 3.33 -17.57 30.07
N ALA A 277 2.90 -18.81 30.05
CA ALA A 277 3.40 -19.84 30.95
C ALA A 277 4.94 -19.84 30.85
N ARG A 278 5.57 -19.37 31.94
CA ARG A 278 7.02 -19.41 32.10
C ARG A 278 7.50 -20.85 32.30
#